data_35b16d2be95306b690d9a726307aaed3
#
_entry.id   35b16d2be95306b690d9a726307aaed3
#
_cell.length_a   1.000
_cell.length_b   1.000
_cell.length_c   1.000
_cell.angle_alpha   90.00
_cell.angle_beta   90.00
_cell.angle_gamma   90.00
#
_symmetry.space_group_name_H-M   'P 1'
#
loop_
_entity.id
_entity.type
_entity.pdbx_description
1 polymer ?
#
loop_
_entity_poly.entity_id
_entity_poly.type
_entity_poly.pdbx_seq_one_letter_code
_entity_poly.pdbx_strand_id
1 'polypeptide(L)'
;MGKIIGEGITFDDVLLVPSYSEVIPNQVDLSTYLTKGIKLNIPMMSAGMDTVTEHRMAIAMARQGGIGIIHKNMSIEQQAEEVDKVKRSENGVITDPFYLSPEHTLADANELMAKFRISGVPITEGRKLVGIITNRDLKFEEDFSKKIKESMTSEGLVTAQEGITLEEAKKILAKARKEKLPIVDKDFNLKGLITIKDIEKQIKYPLSAKDAQGRLLCGAAIGITANCLERAEALVKAKVDVVVLDSAHGHSANVLRTVRMIKDAFPNLQVIAGNVATGEATKALIDAVRGDVENGLVFCGENVDRIQKMTTVHES
;
A
#
# COMPACT_ATOMS: atom_id res chain seq x y z
N MET A 1 23.29 -40.01 4.48
CA MET A 1 22.93 -40.20 3.07
C MET A 1 21.54 -39.60 2.84
N GLY A 2 21.36 -38.74 1.86
CA GLY A 2 20.05 -38.23 1.48
C GLY A 2 19.19 -39.36 0.92
N LYS A 3 17.89 -39.36 1.24
CA LYS A 3 16.91 -40.33 0.73
C LYS A 3 16.09 -39.64 -0.39
N ILE A 4 16.03 -40.25 -1.58
CA ILE A 4 15.07 -39.85 -2.60
C ILE A 4 13.70 -40.35 -2.17
N ILE A 5 12.74 -39.43 -2.01
CA ILE A 5 11.37 -39.72 -1.55
C ILE A 5 10.33 -39.68 -2.68
N GLY A 6 10.68 -39.17 -3.86
CA GLY A 6 9.81 -39.09 -5.01
C GLY A 6 10.39 -38.24 -6.14
N GLU A 7 9.64 -38.12 -7.22
CA GLU A 7 9.90 -37.18 -8.31
C GLU A 7 9.20 -35.86 -8.02
N GLY A 8 9.81 -34.74 -8.42
CA GLY A 8 9.22 -33.39 -8.35
C GLY A 8 9.01 -32.88 -9.77
N ILE A 9 7.84 -32.32 -10.03
CA ILE A 9 7.48 -31.71 -11.32
C ILE A 9 7.48 -30.19 -11.11
N THR A 10 8.10 -29.46 -12.05
CA THR A 10 8.05 -28.00 -12.07
C THR A 10 6.97 -27.52 -13.05
N PHE A 11 6.60 -26.22 -12.97
CA PHE A 11 5.64 -25.66 -13.93
C PHE A 11 6.14 -25.65 -15.36
N ASP A 12 7.46 -25.70 -15.57
CA ASP A 12 8.06 -25.80 -16.91
C ASP A 12 7.85 -27.17 -17.56
N ASP A 13 7.53 -28.18 -16.75
CA ASP A 13 7.33 -29.57 -17.20
C ASP A 13 5.86 -29.91 -17.49
N VAL A 14 4.93 -28.98 -17.29
CA VAL A 14 3.49 -29.24 -17.38
C VAL A 14 2.77 -28.25 -18.29
N LEU A 15 1.66 -28.69 -18.86
CA LEU A 15 0.72 -27.86 -19.61
C LEU A 15 -0.67 -27.97 -18.98
N LEU A 16 -1.40 -26.86 -18.95
CA LEU A 16 -2.81 -26.88 -18.55
C LEU A 16 -3.65 -27.51 -19.67
N VAL A 17 -4.47 -28.48 -19.32
CA VAL A 17 -5.41 -29.09 -20.26
C VAL A 17 -6.61 -28.15 -20.39
N PRO A 18 -6.97 -27.71 -21.63
CA PRO A 18 -8.15 -26.89 -21.85
C PRO A 18 -9.41 -27.62 -21.42
N SER A 19 -10.31 -26.90 -20.76
CA SER A 19 -11.61 -27.40 -20.34
C SER A 19 -12.72 -26.60 -20.99
N TYR A 20 -13.94 -27.15 -21.01
CA TYR A 20 -15.13 -26.43 -21.47
C TYR A 20 -15.32 -25.15 -20.66
N SER A 21 -15.61 -24.03 -21.35
CA SER A 21 -15.84 -22.73 -20.71
C SER A 21 -17.02 -22.01 -21.37
N GLU A 22 -17.84 -21.40 -20.52
CA GLU A 22 -18.93 -20.50 -20.93
C GLU A 22 -18.56 -19.03 -20.74
N VAL A 23 -17.33 -18.75 -20.29
CA VAL A 23 -16.81 -17.42 -19.96
C VAL A 23 -15.82 -16.96 -21.01
N ILE A 24 -16.00 -15.76 -21.54
CA ILE A 24 -15.04 -15.12 -22.43
C ILE A 24 -14.00 -14.30 -21.60
N PRO A 25 -12.78 -14.05 -22.13
CA PRO A 25 -11.68 -13.46 -21.37
C PRO A 25 -11.99 -12.14 -20.65
N ASN A 26 -12.83 -11.29 -21.22
CA ASN A 26 -13.21 -10.02 -20.63
C ASN A 26 -14.26 -10.13 -19.51
N GLN A 27 -14.82 -11.31 -19.27
CA GLN A 27 -15.77 -11.60 -18.18
C GLN A 27 -15.12 -12.31 -17.00
N VAL A 28 -13.83 -12.65 -17.09
CA VAL A 28 -13.10 -13.35 -16.02
C VAL A 28 -12.87 -12.41 -14.86
N ASP A 29 -13.29 -12.80 -13.66
CA ASP A 29 -12.88 -12.14 -12.40
C ASP A 29 -11.53 -12.71 -11.95
N LEU A 30 -10.50 -11.88 -11.95
CA LEU A 30 -9.15 -12.23 -11.52
C LEU A 30 -8.89 -11.88 -10.05
N SER A 31 -9.90 -11.35 -9.34
CA SER A 31 -9.73 -10.95 -7.95
C SER A 31 -9.48 -12.17 -7.04
N THR A 32 -8.60 -11.97 -6.06
CA THR A 32 -8.24 -13.02 -5.10
C THR A 32 -7.89 -12.40 -3.75
N TYR A 33 -7.83 -13.22 -2.71
CA TYR A 33 -7.35 -12.81 -1.39
C TYR A 33 -5.86 -13.17 -1.24
N LEU A 34 -5.04 -12.16 -0.97
CA LEU A 34 -3.64 -12.35 -0.58
C LEU A 34 -3.54 -12.83 0.88
N THR A 35 -4.34 -12.23 1.73
CA THR A 35 -4.58 -12.63 3.12
C THR A 35 -6.09 -12.50 3.39
N LYS A 36 -6.58 -12.91 4.55
CA LYS A 36 -7.99 -12.68 4.91
C LYS A 36 -8.41 -11.21 4.88
N GLY A 37 -7.47 -10.32 5.19
CA GLY A 37 -7.71 -8.87 5.25
C GLY A 37 -7.34 -8.13 3.97
N ILE A 38 -6.68 -8.75 3.00
CA ILE A 38 -6.17 -8.08 1.80
C ILE A 38 -6.69 -8.78 0.55
N LYS A 39 -7.56 -8.08 -0.18
CA LYS A 39 -8.04 -8.49 -1.50
C LYS A 39 -7.22 -7.81 -2.59
N LEU A 40 -6.78 -8.57 -3.58
CA LEU A 40 -6.16 -8.08 -4.81
C LEU A 40 -7.17 -8.16 -5.96
N ASN A 41 -7.08 -7.26 -6.91
CA ASN A 41 -7.94 -7.25 -8.10
C ASN A 41 -7.34 -8.08 -9.25
N ILE A 42 -6.03 -8.36 -9.19
CA ILE A 42 -5.35 -9.36 -10.02
C ILE A 42 -4.42 -10.20 -9.13
N PRO A 43 -4.21 -11.51 -9.43
CA PRO A 43 -3.40 -12.40 -8.60
C PRO A 43 -1.90 -12.24 -8.86
N MET A 44 -1.37 -11.01 -8.72
CA MET A 44 0.04 -10.72 -8.99
C MET A 44 0.69 -9.97 -7.83
N MET A 45 1.89 -10.40 -7.50
CA MET A 45 2.72 -9.80 -6.46
C MET A 45 4.17 -9.70 -6.97
N SER A 46 4.81 -8.53 -6.86
CA SER A 46 6.23 -8.43 -7.17
C SER A 46 7.09 -8.82 -5.98
N ALA A 47 8.19 -9.56 -6.27
CA ALA A 47 9.06 -10.13 -5.25
C ALA A 47 9.80 -9.06 -4.42
N GLY A 48 10.03 -9.36 -3.14
CA GLY A 48 10.81 -8.50 -2.22
C GLY A 48 12.32 -8.61 -2.43
N MET A 49 12.75 -8.44 -3.67
CA MET A 49 14.15 -8.53 -4.11
C MET A 49 14.70 -7.15 -4.44
N ASP A 50 15.96 -6.88 -4.10
CA ASP A 50 16.64 -5.59 -4.24
C ASP A 50 16.76 -5.07 -5.68
N THR A 51 16.70 -5.94 -6.66
CA THR A 51 16.71 -5.57 -8.09
C THR A 51 15.32 -5.54 -8.72
N VAL A 52 14.27 -5.78 -7.95
CA VAL A 52 12.88 -5.94 -8.45
C VAL A 52 11.95 -4.88 -7.88
N THR A 53 11.82 -4.78 -6.55
CA THR A 53 10.74 -4.01 -5.95
C THR A 53 11.23 -2.94 -4.99
N GLU A 54 11.17 -1.71 -5.45
CA GLU A 54 11.14 -0.47 -4.69
C GLU A 54 9.81 0.26 -4.93
N HIS A 55 9.63 1.49 -4.41
CA HIS A 55 8.38 2.24 -4.53
C HIS A 55 7.82 2.32 -5.95
N ARG A 56 8.67 2.47 -6.97
CA ARG A 56 8.22 2.59 -8.39
C ARG A 56 7.51 1.33 -8.87
N MET A 57 8.10 0.16 -8.63
CA MET A 57 7.50 -1.13 -8.98
C MET A 57 6.26 -1.39 -8.12
N ALA A 58 6.31 -1.13 -6.81
CA ALA A 58 5.18 -1.32 -5.92
C ALA A 58 3.98 -0.47 -6.33
N ILE A 59 4.19 0.80 -6.72
CA ILE A 59 3.14 1.67 -7.26
C ILE A 59 2.57 1.09 -8.56
N ALA A 60 3.43 0.64 -9.48
CA ALA A 60 2.98 0.09 -10.75
C ALA A 60 2.12 -1.18 -10.55
N MET A 61 2.57 -2.08 -9.66
CA MET A 61 1.83 -3.31 -9.32
C MET A 61 0.47 -3.00 -8.70
N ALA A 62 0.43 -2.12 -7.70
CA ALA A 62 -0.82 -1.77 -7.03
C ALA A 62 -1.81 -1.06 -7.97
N ARG A 63 -1.33 -0.22 -8.91
CA ARG A 63 -2.16 0.41 -9.95
C ARG A 63 -2.83 -0.59 -10.87
N GLN A 64 -2.16 -1.70 -11.16
CA GLN A 64 -2.72 -2.76 -11.99
C GLN A 64 -3.62 -3.73 -11.20
N GLY A 65 -3.73 -3.56 -9.88
CA GLY A 65 -4.59 -4.37 -9.03
C GLY A 65 -3.88 -5.44 -8.21
N GLY A 66 -2.56 -5.54 -8.33
CA GLY A 66 -1.70 -6.43 -7.55
C GLY A 66 -1.10 -5.74 -6.32
N ILE A 67 0.05 -6.23 -5.84
CA ILE A 67 0.79 -5.64 -4.73
C ILE A 67 2.30 -5.77 -4.96
N GLY A 68 3.08 -4.75 -4.56
CA GLY A 68 4.53 -4.82 -4.53
C GLY A 68 5.07 -5.02 -3.11
N ILE A 69 6.09 -5.87 -2.99
CA ILE A 69 6.76 -6.12 -1.71
C ILE A 69 8.12 -5.43 -1.73
N ILE A 70 8.25 -4.33 -0.99
CA ILE A 70 9.51 -3.57 -0.88
C ILE A 70 10.60 -4.46 -0.25
N HIS A 71 11.77 -4.55 -0.90
CA HIS A 71 12.86 -5.39 -0.42
C HIS A 71 13.49 -4.87 0.89
N LYS A 72 14.20 -5.75 1.60
CA LYS A 72 14.83 -5.48 2.91
C LYS A 72 16.31 -5.10 2.85
N ASN A 73 16.93 -5.12 1.65
CA ASN A 73 18.34 -4.80 1.48
C ASN A 73 18.60 -3.28 1.48
N MET A 74 18.18 -2.64 2.55
CA MET A 74 18.33 -1.21 2.83
C MET A 74 18.15 -0.94 4.33
N SER A 75 18.44 0.28 4.79
CA SER A 75 18.20 0.64 6.20
C SER A 75 16.71 0.59 6.54
N ILE A 76 16.40 0.59 7.84
CA ILE A 76 15.01 0.59 8.33
C ILE A 76 14.29 1.86 7.85
N GLU A 77 14.97 3.01 7.97
CA GLU A 77 14.45 4.32 7.59
C GLU A 77 14.18 4.40 6.09
N GLN A 78 15.12 3.91 5.27
CA GLN A 78 14.98 3.89 3.82
C GLN A 78 13.81 3.01 3.38
N GLN A 79 13.64 1.82 3.98
CA GLN A 79 12.52 0.94 3.66
C GLN A 79 11.18 1.55 4.07
N ALA A 80 11.11 2.18 5.24
CA ALA A 80 9.91 2.89 5.69
C ALA A 80 9.60 4.08 4.76
N GLU A 81 10.62 4.81 4.29
CA GLU A 81 10.44 5.89 3.30
C GLU A 81 9.92 5.36 1.96
N GLU A 82 10.41 4.21 1.48
CA GLU A 82 9.91 3.57 0.26
C GLU A 82 8.42 3.19 0.40
N VAL A 83 8.00 2.63 1.53
CA VAL A 83 6.59 2.36 1.83
C VAL A 83 5.78 3.66 1.87
N ASP A 84 6.25 4.70 2.55
CA ASP A 84 5.59 6.00 2.63
C ASP A 84 5.38 6.62 1.24
N LYS A 85 6.37 6.53 0.34
CA LYS A 85 6.25 6.96 -1.06
C LYS A 85 5.11 6.25 -1.79
N VAL A 86 4.93 4.95 -1.57
CA VAL A 86 3.81 4.19 -2.15
C VAL A 86 2.49 4.68 -1.57
N LYS A 87 2.39 4.75 -0.24
CA LYS A 87 1.16 5.15 0.47
C LYS A 87 0.72 6.58 0.14
N ARG A 88 1.66 7.48 -0.18
CA ARG A 88 1.38 8.87 -0.59
C ARG A 88 1.18 9.05 -2.10
N SER A 89 1.48 8.04 -2.92
CA SER A 89 1.42 8.18 -4.38
C SER A 89 0.02 8.36 -4.93
N GLU A 90 -0.97 7.78 -4.27
CA GLU A 90 -2.39 7.92 -4.59
C GLU A 90 -3.24 7.93 -3.31
N ASN A 91 -4.12 8.90 -3.26
CA ASN A 91 -5.14 8.99 -2.23
C ASN A 91 -6.48 9.28 -2.92
N GLY A 92 -7.55 8.66 -2.47
CA GLY A 92 -8.88 9.07 -2.88
C GLY A 92 -9.19 10.43 -2.26
N VAL A 93 -9.21 10.46 -0.94
CA VAL A 93 -9.20 11.67 -0.10
C VAL A 93 -7.93 11.63 0.74
N ILE A 94 -7.08 12.63 0.64
CA ILE A 94 -5.93 12.79 1.54
C ILE A 94 -6.48 13.15 2.90
N THR A 95 -6.55 12.20 3.83
CA THR A 95 -7.18 12.37 5.15
C THR A 95 -6.30 13.10 6.16
N ASP A 96 -5.03 13.27 5.86
CA ASP A 96 -4.06 14.04 6.67
C ASP A 96 -3.18 14.88 5.72
N PRO A 97 -3.77 15.92 5.12
CA PRO A 97 -3.03 16.78 4.20
C PRO A 97 -2.01 17.62 4.94
N PHE A 98 -0.86 17.88 4.31
CA PHE A 98 0.03 18.92 4.80
C PHE A 98 -0.70 20.25 4.85
N TYR A 99 -0.47 21.01 5.88
CA TYR A 99 -0.99 22.37 6.06
C TYR A 99 0.08 23.29 6.66
N LEU A 100 -0.07 24.58 6.43
CA LEU A 100 0.76 25.62 7.02
C LEU A 100 -0.13 26.67 7.66
N SER A 101 0.47 27.51 8.51
CA SER A 101 -0.18 28.67 9.11
C SER A 101 -0.02 29.89 8.18
N PRO A 102 -0.93 30.89 8.21
CA PRO A 102 -0.78 32.16 7.52
C PRO A 102 0.51 32.91 7.87
N GLU A 103 1.09 32.63 9.04
CA GLU A 103 2.32 33.28 9.51
C GLU A 103 3.61 32.63 9.03
N HIS A 104 3.56 31.46 8.40
CA HIS A 104 4.72 30.89 7.70
C HIS A 104 5.07 31.76 6.48
N THR A 105 6.30 31.57 5.98
CA THR A 105 6.79 32.28 4.80
C THR A 105 6.44 31.54 3.51
N LEU A 106 6.52 32.24 2.39
CA LEU A 106 6.40 31.61 1.07
C LEU A 106 7.55 30.64 0.80
N ALA A 107 8.73 30.86 1.41
CA ALA A 107 9.86 29.92 1.38
C ALA A 107 9.48 28.60 2.02
N ASP A 108 8.82 28.62 3.20
CA ASP A 108 8.37 27.39 3.90
C ASP A 108 7.38 26.61 3.01
N ALA A 109 6.46 27.31 2.35
CA ALA A 109 5.50 26.69 1.45
C ALA A 109 6.18 26.07 0.22
N ASN A 110 7.13 26.77 -0.37
CA ASN A 110 7.88 26.31 -1.53
C ASN A 110 8.75 25.08 -1.19
N GLU A 111 9.43 25.09 -0.06
CA GLU A 111 10.23 23.97 0.44
C GLU A 111 9.35 22.75 0.68
N LEU A 112 8.21 22.91 1.37
CA LEU A 112 7.25 21.84 1.62
C LEU A 112 6.73 21.24 0.32
N MET A 113 6.34 22.08 -0.66
CA MET A 113 5.85 21.64 -1.96
C MET A 113 6.93 20.89 -2.75
N ALA A 114 8.18 21.38 -2.74
CA ALA A 114 9.30 20.74 -3.42
C ALA A 114 9.65 19.39 -2.79
N LYS A 115 9.78 19.34 -1.46
CA LYS A 115 10.13 18.13 -0.70
C LYS A 115 9.13 16.99 -0.92
N PHE A 116 7.85 17.31 -0.90
CA PHE A 116 6.78 16.30 -1.03
C PHE A 116 6.18 16.20 -2.43
N ARG A 117 6.71 16.96 -3.40
CA ARG A 117 6.25 17.01 -4.80
C ARG A 117 4.74 17.27 -4.91
N ILE A 118 4.23 18.16 -4.07
CA ILE A 118 2.85 18.62 -4.07
C ILE A 118 2.76 20.01 -4.69
N SER A 119 1.62 20.36 -5.27
CA SER A 119 1.43 21.61 -6.02
C SER A 119 0.56 22.63 -5.29
N GLY A 120 0.32 22.42 -3.99
CA GLY A 120 -0.39 23.37 -3.15
C GLY A 120 -0.73 22.79 -1.78
N VAL A 121 -0.90 23.69 -0.84
CA VAL A 121 -1.03 23.41 0.58
C VAL A 121 -2.21 24.19 1.15
N PRO A 122 -3.16 23.54 1.85
CA PRO A 122 -4.16 24.22 2.67
C PRO A 122 -3.51 25.03 3.76
N ILE A 123 -4.07 26.19 4.07
CA ILE A 123 -3.61 27.08 5.12
C ILE A 123 -4.64 27.10 6.26
N THR A 124 -4.18 26.87 7.49
CA THR A 124 -5.06 26.75 8.65
C THR A 124 -4.61 27.63 9.81
N GLU A 125 -5.59 28.12 10.56
CA GLU A 125 -5.39 28.65 11.91
C GLU A 125 -5.87 27.60 12.92
N GLY A 126 -4.93 26.98 13.62
CA GLY A 126 -5.22 25.76 14.36
C GLY A 126 -5.66 24.64 13.40
N ARG A 127 -6.92 24.24 13.45
CA ARG A 127 -7.53 23.27 12.52
C ARG A 127 -8.41 23.91 11.45
N LYS A 128 -8.80 25.18 11.64
CA LYS A 128 -9.74 25.87 10.76
C LYS A 128 -9.06 26.26 9.45
N LEU A 129 -9.66 25.87 8.35
CA LEU A 129 -9.20 26.25 7.02
C LEU A 129 -9.43 27.75 6.80
N VAL A 130 -8.38 28.48 6.48
CA VAL A 130 -8.43 29.95 6.22
C VAL A 130 -7.94 30.32 4.83
N GLY A 131 -7.29 29.40 4.11
CA GLY A 131 -6.78 29.66 2.77
C GLY A 131 -6.19 28.44 2.09
N ILE A 132 -5.70 28.65 0.91
CA ILE A 132 -4.89 27.69 0.15
C ILE A 132 -3.80 28.46 -0.61
N ILE A 133 -2.59 27.88 -0.64
CA ILE A 133 -1.50 28.38 -1.47
C ILE A 133 -1.07 27.29 -2.45
N THR A 134 -0.76 27.69 -3.68
CA THR A 134 -0.42 26.76 -4.76
C THR A 134 0.82 27.22 -5.52
N ASN A 135 1.42 26.33 -6.32
CA ASN A 135 2.53 26.70 -7.21
C ASN A 135 2.17 27.86 -8.16
N ARG A 136 0.89 28.06 -8.45
CA ARG A 136 0.44 29.18 -9.30
C ARG A 136 0.64 30.51 -8.60
N ASP A 137 0.38 30.55 -7.29
CA ASP A 137 0.52 31.74 -6.46
C ASP A 137 2.00 32.09 -6.25
N LEU A 138 2.89 31.09 -6.25
CA LEU A 138 4.35 31.26 -6.10
C LEU A 138 5.09 31.54 -7.43
N LYS A 139 4.45 31.29 -8.57
CA LYS A 139 5.14 31.25 -9.88
C LYS A 139 5.81 32.56 -10.27
N PHE A 140 5.25 33.67 -9.86
CA PHE A 140 5.70 35.01 -10.21
C PHE A 140 6.18 35.81 -9.00
N GLU A 141 6.33 35.15 -7.85
CA GLU A 141 6.81 35.78 -6.63
C GLU A 141 8.34 35.81 -6.62
N GLU A 142 8.89 36.98 -6.30
CA GLU A 142 10.33 37.21 -6.21
C GLU A 142 10.81 37.25 -4.74
N ASP A 143 9.92 37.64 -3.83
CA ASP A 143 10.21 37.77 -2.41
C ASP A 143 9.58 36.64 -1.58
N PHE A 144 10.29 35.56 -1.42
CA PHE A 144 9.87 34.41 -0.64
C PHE A 144 9.93 34.62 0.89
N SER A 145 10.39 35.79 1.38
CA SER A 145 10.33 36.14 2.80
C SER A 145 8.96 36.62 3.26
N LYS A 146 8.08 36.97 2.34
CA LYS A 146 6.69 37.35 2.61
C LYS A 146 5.93 36.25 3.36
N LYS A 147 4.94 36.68 4.14
CA LYS A 147 4.02 35.75 4.82
C LYS A 147 3.01 35.16 3.84
N ILE A 148 2.64 33.89 4.07
CA ILE A 148 1.66 33.16 3.24
C ILE A 148 0.35 33.94 3.12
N LYS A 149 -0.12 34.59 4.20
CA LYS A 149 -1.34 35.39 4.21
C LYS A 149 -1.40 36.52 3.15
N GLU A 150 -0.25 36.95 2.66
CA GLU A 150 -0.15 38.03 1.68
C GLU A 150 -0.39 37.54 0.23
N SER A 151 -0.21 36.23 0.00
CA SER A 151 -0.29 35.63 -1.34
C SER A 151 -1.27 34.46 -1.45
N MET A 152 -1.79 33.94 -0.33
CA MET A 152 -2.76 32.84 -0.35
C MET A 152 -4.11 33.26 -0.91
N THR A 153 -4.84 32.33 -1.50
CA THR A 153 -6.27 32.49 -1.77
C THR A 153 -7.04 32.26 -0.47
N SER A 154 -7.68 33.31 0.06
CA SER A 154 -8.51 33.26 1.27
C SER A 154 -10.00 33.49 0.98
N GLU A 155 -10.32 34.24 -0.08
CA GLU A 155 -11.70 34.51 -0.46
C GLU A 155 -12.18 33.54 -1.54
N GLY A 156 -13.46 33.19 -1.52
CA GLY A 156 -14.06 32.31 -2.53
C GLY A 156 -13.48 30.89 -2.50
N LEU A 157 -13.06 30.40 -1.32
CA LEU A 157 -12.57 29.05 -1.17
C LEU A 157 -13.63 28.03 -1.58
N VAL A 158 -13.26 27.15 -2.52
CA VAL A 158 -14.10 26.03 -2.92
C VAL A 158 -13.75 24.85 -2.03
N THR A 159 -14.72 24.39 -1.24
CA THR A 159 -14.57 23.30 -0.29
C THR A 159 -15.70 22.31 -0.45
N ALA A 160 -15.57 21.13 0.14
CA ALA A 160 -16.65 20.17 0.27
C ALA A 160 -16.70 19.60 1.70
N GLN A 161 -17.83 19.03 2.05
CA GLN A 161 -18.03 18.40 3.36
C GLN A 161 -17.43 16.99 3.37
N GLU A 162 -17.04 16.53 4.55
CA GLU A 162 -16.61 15.15 4.80
C GLU A 162 -17.67 14.15 4.30
N GLY A 163 -17.23 13.06 3.68
CA GLY A 163 -18.11 12.03 3.10
C GLY A 163 -18.45 12.23 1.62
N ILE A 164 -17.97 13.31 0.98
CA ILE A 164 -18.16 13.52 -0.47
C ILE A 164 -17.53 12.39 -1.29
N THR A 165 -18.22 11.97 -2.36
CA THR A 165 -17.68 11.03 -3.33
C THR A 165 -16.72 11.71 -4.31
N LEU A 166 -15.80 10.93 -4.91
CA LEU A 166 -14.87 11.48 -5.91
C LEU A 166 -15.59 11.98 -7.18
N GLU A 167 -16.74 11.39 -7.53
CA GLU A 167 -17.57 11.87 -8.66
C GLU A 167 -18.18 13.26 -8.39
N GLU A 168 -18.67 13.47 -7.17
CA GLU A 168 -19.17 14.78 -6.75
C GLU A 168 -18.05 15.80 -6.68
N ALA A 169 -16.89 15.41 -6.11
CA ALA A 169 -15.69 16.25 -6.06
C ALA A 169 -15.25 16.68 -7.45
N LYS A 170 -15.26 15.75 -8.44
CA LYS A 170 -14.96 16.05 -9.85
C LYS A 170 -15.88 17.13 -10.42
N LYS A 171 -17.19 17.03 -10.16
CA LYS A 171 -18.18 18.01 -10.64
C LYS A 171 -17.93 19.40 -10.02
N ILE A 172 -17.62 19.47 -8.72
CA ILE A 172 -17.29 20.71 -8.03
C ILE A 172 -16.01 21.32 -8.61
N LEU A 173 -14.93 20.54 -8.74
CA LEU A 173 -13.65 21.01 -9.29
C LEU A 173 -13.79 21.50 -10.72
N ALA A 174 -14.54 20.78 -11.57
CA ALA A 174 -14.80 21.16 -12.96
C ALA A 174 -15.58 22.48 -13.04
N LYS A 175 -16.66 22.61 -12.27
CA LYS A 175 -17.49 23.84 -12.24
C LYS A 175 -16.69 25.05 -11.74
N ALA A 176 -15.88 24.85 -10.70
CA ALA A 176 -15.06 25.90 -10.09
C ALA A 176 -13.76 26.19 -10.88
N ARG A 177 -13.38 25.34 -11.83
CA ARG A 177 -12.10 25.39 -12.56
C ARG A 177 -10.90 25.38 -11.59
N LYS A 178 -10.98 24.56 -10.53
CA LYS A 178 -9.94 24.40 -9.52
C LYS A 178 -9.34 23.00 -9.62
N GLU A 179 -8.12 22.85 -9.13
CA GLU A 179 -7.39 21.56 -9.15
C GLU A 179 -7.39 20.88 -7.79
N LYS A 180 -7.78 21.60 -6.74
CA LYS A 180 -7.74 21.13 -5.34
C LYS A 180 -9.03 21.49 -4.64
N LEU A 181 -9.54 20.54 -3.86
CA LEU A 181 -10.77 20.64 -3.09
C LEU A 181 -10.48 20.28 -1.64
N PRO A 182 -10.26 21.27 -0.76
CA PRO A 182 -10.20 21.01 0.67
C PRO A 182 -11.52 20.44 1.17
N ILE A 183 -11.42 19.40 2.01
CA ILE A 183 -12.56 18.78 2.69
C ILE A 183 -12.59 19.29 4.11
N VAL A 184 -13.74 19.76 4.55
CA VAL A 184 -13.93 20.37 5.85
C VAL A 184 -15.10 19.73 6.60
N ASP A 185 -15.11 19.86 7.92
CA ASP A 185 -16.28 19.55 8.74
C ASP A 185 -17.23 20.76 8.85
N LYS A 186 -18.29 20.61 9.63
CA LYS A 186 -19.30 21.66 9.85
C LYS A 186 -18.75 22.95 10.49
N ASP A 187 -17.65 22.82 11.22
CA ASP A 187 -16.97 23.94 11.88
C ASP A 187 -15.84 24.53 11.01
N PHE A 188 -15.79 24.11 9.73
CA PHE A 188 -14.77 24.51 8.77
C PHE A 188 -13.34 24.07 9.12
N ASN A 189 -13.18 23.01 9.93
CA ASN A 189 -11.88 22.41 10.17
C ASN A 189 -11.46 21.53 9.00
N LEU A 190 -10.20 21.62 8.62
CA LEU A 190 -9.61 20.80 7.56
C LEU A 190 -9.61 19.32 7.94
N LYS A 191 -10.22 18.49 7.12
CA LYS A 191 -10.32 17.03 7.27
C LYS A 191 -9.63 16.28 6.17
N GLY A 192 -9.45 16.90 5.01
CA GLY A 192 -8.84 16.24 3.89
C GLY A 192 -8.59 17.16 2.70
N LEU A 193 -8.03 16.60 1.66
CA LEU A 193 -7.79 17.26 0.39
C LEU A 193 -8.03 16.27 -0.75
N ILE A 194 -8.78 16.67 -1.76
CA ILE A 194 -8.92 15.94 -3.02
C ILE A 194 -8.27 16.77 -4.12
N THR A 195 -7.49 16.11 -4.99
CA THR A 195 -6.91 16.79 -6.17
C THR A 195 -7.45 16.20 -7.46
N ILE A 196 -7.46 17.00 -8.53
CA ILE A 196 -7.87 16.51 -9.86
C ILE A 196 -6.99 15.35 -10.33
N LYS A 197 -5.70 15.36 -9.97
CA LYS A 197 -4.75 14.30 -10.29
C LYS A 197 -5.14 12.96 -9.67
N ASP A 198 -5.69 12.95 -8.45
CA ASP A 198 -6.13 11.72 -7.79
C ASP A 198 -7.38 11.14 -8.48
N ILE A 199 -8.28 12.01 -8.93
CA ILE A 199 -9.45 11.63 -9.73
C ILE A 199 -9.02 11.05 -11.09
N GLU A 200 -8.10 11.73 -11.79
CA GLU A 200 -7.55 11.25 -13.07
C GLU A 200 -6.87 9.88 -12.95
N LYS A 201 -6.09 9.67 -11.87
CA LYS A 201 -5.46 8.38 -11.60
C LYS A 201 -6.48 7.27 -11.37
N GLN A 202 -7.57 7.55 -10.66
CA GLN A 202 -8.63 6.56 -10.45
C GLN A 202 -9.32 6.17 -11.76
N ILE A 203 -9.55 7.13 -12.65
CA ILE A 203 -10.10 6.86 -13.99
C ILE A 203 -9.12 6.03 -14.82
N LYS A 204 -7.83 6.37 -14.75
CA LYS A 204 -6.77 5.68 -15.51
C LYS A 204 -6.50 4.26 -15.00
N TYR A 205 -6.65 4.02 -13.70
CA TYR A 205 -6.33 2.76 -13.03
C TYR A 205 -7.53 2.25 -12.22
N PRO A 206 -8.62 1.84 -12.86
CA PRO A 206 -9.87 1.47 -12.18
C PRO A 206 -9.72 0.21 -11.32
N LEU A 207 -8.74 -0.65 -11.62
CA LEU A 207 -8.46 -1.89 -10.89
C LEU A 207 -7.43 -1.70 -9.77
N SER A 208 -6.99 -0.47 -9.47
CA SER A 208 -5.99 -0.24 -8.43
C SER A 208 -6.33 -0.95 -7.12
N ALA A 209 -5.37 -1.69 -6.57
CA ALA A 209 -5.48 -2.30 -5.25
C ALA A 209 -5.24 -1.25 -4.16
N LYS A 210 -6.25 -0.97 -3.36
CA LYS A 210 -6.26 0.12 -2.38
C LYS A 210 -6.75 -0.36 -1.01
N ASP A 211 -6.23 0.29 0.03
CA ASP A 211 -6.71 0.12 1.40
C ASP A 211 -8.05 0.87 1.62
N ALA A 212 -8.61 0.74 2.82
CA ALA A 212 -9.87 1.37 3.19
C ALA A 212 -9.83 2.92 3.15
N GLN A 213 -8.63 3.53 3.16
CA GLN A 213 -8.41 4.97 3.02
C GLN A 213 -8.16 5.40 1.57
N GLY A 214 -8.25 4.49 0.61
CA GLY A 214 -8.01 4.77 -0.81
C GLY A 214 -6.55 4.90 -1.22
N ARG A 215 -5.60 4.51 -0.36
CA ARG A 215 -4.16 4.49 -0.65
C ARG A 215 -3.77 3.16 -1.27
N LEU A 216 -2.78 3.17 -2.16
CA LEU A 216 -2.28 1.96 -2.79
C LEU A 216 -1.80 0.93 -1.75
N LEU A 217 -2.10 -0.35 -1.99
CA LEU A 217 -1.58 -1.44 -1.18
C LEU A 217 -0.07 -1.58 -1.36
N CYS A 218 0.63 -1.82 -0.26
CA CYS A 218 2.08 -2.00 -0.22
C CYS A 218 2.47 -3.03 0.82
N GLY A 219 3.31 -3.97 0.43
CA GLY A 219 3.97 -4.88 1.36
C GLY A 219 5.45 -4.55 1.52
N ALA A 220 6.08 -5.12 2.54
CA ALA A 220 7.51 -5.00 2.76
C ALA A 220 8.12 -6.30 3.31
N ALA A 221 9.27 -6.68 2.77
CA ALA A 221 10.01 -7.84 3.22
C ALA A 221 10.76 -7.52 4.53
N ILE A 222 10.79 -8.48 5.45
CA ILE A 222 11.57 -8.44 6.69
C ILE A 222 12.36 -9.74 6.84
N GLY A 223 13.44 -9.69 7.60
CA GLY A 223 14.27 -10.86 7.91
C GLY A 223 14.14 -11.30 9.36
N ILE A 224 14.77 -12.44 9.68
CA ILE A 224 14.86 -13.00 11.04
C ILE A 224 16.05 -12.40 11.82
N THR A 225 16.31 -11.11 11.66
CA THR A 225 17.42 -10.39 12.31
C THR A 225 17.01 -9.86 13.69
N ALA A 226 17.99 -9.53 14.53
CA ALA A 226 17.75 -9.04 15.88
C ALA A 226 16.89 -7.77 15.92
N ASN A 227 16.95 -6.93 14.87
CA ASN A 227 16.18 -5.69 14.75
C ASN A 227 14.87 -5.85 13.95
N CYS A 228 14.34 -7.08 13.80
CA CYS A 228 13.13 -7.32 13.02
C CYS A 228 11.91 -6.58 13.58
N LEU A 229 11.76 -6.46 14.91
CA LEU A 229 10.65 -5.73 15.53
C LEU A 229 10.76 -4.23 15.32
N GLU A 230 11.95 -3.65 15.42
CA GLU A 230 12.21 -2.23 15.12
C GLU A 230 11.86 -1.90 13.66
N ARG A 231 12.26 -2.78 12.73
CA ARG A 231 11.90 -2.66 11.31
C ARG A 231 10.39 -2.77 11.11
N ALA A 232 9.74 -3.75 11.73
CA ALA A 232 8.29 -3.90 11.65
C ALA A 232 7.55 -2.68 12.20
N GLU A 233 8.01 -2.10 13.32
CA GLU A 233 7.43 -0.88 13.89
C GLU A 233 7.53 0.31 12.93
N ALA A 234 8.70 0.53 12.32
CA ALA A 234 8.89 1.60 11.34
C ALA A 234 7.98 1.43 10.12
N LEU A 235 7.83 0.20 9.62
CA LEU A 235 6.93 -0.13 8.51
C LEU A 235 5.45 0.08 8.88
N VAL A 236 5.04 -0.29 10.09
CA VAL A 236 3.67 -0.04 10.61
C VAL A 236 3.41 1.47 10.72
N LYS A 237 4.37 2.26 11.20
CA LYS A 237 4.28 3.73 11.21
C LYS A 237 4.12 4.30 9.80
N ALA A 238 4.81 3.72 8.81
CA ALA A 238 4.66 4.06 7.39
C ALA A 238 3.37 3.52 6.75
N LYS A 239 2.51 2.81 7.51
CA LYS A 239 1.22 2.26 7.06
C LYS A 239 1.34 1.13 6.04
N VAL A 240 2.35 0.27 6.19
CA VAL A 240 2.44 -0.96 5.40
C VAL A 240 1.19 -1.84 5.61
N ASP A 241 0.71 -2.47 4.56
CA ASP A 241 -0.49 -3.32 4.64
C ASP A 241 -0.13 -4.76 5.07
N VAL A 242 1.01 -5.25 4.64
CA VAL A 242 1.49 -6.60 4.93
C VAL A 242 3.01 -6.64 5.04
N VAL A 243 3.54 -7.43 5.96
CA VAL A 243 4.95 -7.76 5.98
C VAL A 243 5.17 -9.20 5.53
N VAL A 244 6.26 -9.41 4.78
CA VAL A 244 6.68 -10.72 4.29
C VAL A 244 7.92 -11.13 5.05
N LEU A 245 7.81 -12.11 5.94
CA LEU A 245 8.96 -12.72 6.60
C LEU A 245 9.62 -13.70 5.62
N ASP A 246 10.59 -13.18 4.88
CA ASP A 246 11.25 -13.88 3.79
C ASP A 246 12.51 -14.58 4.28
N SER A 247 12.47 -15.91 4.28
CA SER A 247 13.56 -16.80 4.66
C SER A 247 13.66 -17.96 3.65
N ALA A 248 14.89 -18.36 3.30
CA ALA A 248 15.14 -19.51 2.43
C ALA A 248 14.56 -20.81 3.00
N HIS A 249 14.48 -20.93 4.34
CA HIS A 249 13.92 -22.09 5.04
C HIS A 249 12.98 -21.63 6.16
N GLY A 250 11.67 -21.59 5.84
CA GLY A 250 10.63 -21.12 6.75
C GLY A 250 10.34 -22.09 7.92
N HIS A 251 10.58 -23.40 7.76
CA HIS A 251 10.38 -24.38 8.81
C HIS A 251 11.58 -24.45 9.76
N SER A 252 11.85 -23.35 10.44
CA SER A 252 12.93 -23.25 11.43
C SER A 252 12.45 -22.59 12.72
N ALA A 253 13.04 -22.97 13.85
CA ALA A 253 12.69 -22.43 15.17
C ALA A 253 12.79 -20.89 15.21
N ASN A 254 13.76 -20.31 14.50
CA ASN A 254 13.94 -18.85 14.44
C ASN A 254 12.82 -18.16 13.68
N VAL A 255 12.38 -18.71 12.55
CA VAL A 255 11.25 -18.17 11.79
C VAL A 255 9.97 -18.25 12.61
N LEU A 256 9.67 -19.42 13.19
CA LEU A 256 8.48 -19.60 14.03
C LEU A 256 8.44 -18.62 15.21
N ARG A 257 9.59 -18.42 15.87
CA ARG A 257 9.73 -17.44 16.96
C ARG A 257 9.50 -16.03 16.48
N THR A 258 10.10 -15.67 15.35
CA THR A 258 9.98 -14.30 14.78
C THR A 258 8.54 -13.99 14.37
N VAL A 259 7.83 -14.93 13.74
CA VAL A 259 6.40 -14.77 13.42
C VAL A 259 5.60 -14.47 14.69
N ARG A 260 5.80 -15.27 15.76
CA ARG A 260 5.12 -15.06 17.02
C ARG A 260 5.43 -13.70 17.63
N MET A 261 6.70 -13.31 17.68
CA MET A 261 7.13 -12.00 18.21
C MET A 261 6.46 -10.85 17.46
N ILE A 262 6.38 -10.91 16.13
CA ILE A 262 5.74 -9.88 15.32
C ILE A 262 4.24 -9.81 15.59
N LYS A 263 3.56 -10.96 15.64
CA LYS A 263 2.11 -11.01 15.92
C LYS A 263 1.77 -10.58 17.33
N ASP A 264 2.62 -10.87 18.32
CA ASP A 264 2.46 -10.40 19.70
C ASP A 264 2.59 -8.88 19.80
N ALA A 265 3.58 -8.29 19.10
CA ALA A 265 3.81 -6.86 19.09
C ALA A 265 2.80 -6.09 18.23
N PHE A 266 2.34 -6.66 17.11
CA PHE A 266 1.46 -6.05 16.13
C PHE A 266 0.32 -7.00 15.73
N PRO A 267 -0.69 -7.24 16.58
CA PRO A 267 -1.75 -8.23 16.34
C PRO A 267 -2.52 -8.03 15.03
N ASN A 268 -2.72 -6.77 14.64
CA ASN A 268 -3.48 -6.42 13.43
C ASN A 268 -2.65 -6.42 12.14
N LEU A 269 -1.31 -6.53 12.24
CA LEU A 269 -0.43 -6.55 11.07
C LEU A 269 -0.61 -7.88 10.32
N GLN A 270 -0.87 -7.81 9.03
CA GLN A 270 -0.89 -8.99 8.17
C GLN A 270 0.54 -9.48 7.95
N VAL A 271 0.77 -10.77 8.11
CA VAL A 271 2.09 -11.40 7.98
C VAL A 271 2.00 -12.56 7.00
N ILE A 272 2.91 -12.55 6.02
CA ILE A 272 3.16 -13.68 5.12
C ILE A 272 4.51 -14.24 5.54
N ALA A 273 4.61 -15.56 5.76
CA ALA A 273 5.85 -16.18 6.20
C ALA A 273 6.23 -17.37 5.30
N GLY A 274 7.52 -17.53 5.00
CA GLY A 274 8.05 -18.58 4.16
C GLY A 274 9.59 -18.53 4.06
N ASN A 275 10.17 -19.40 3.21
CA ASN A 275 9.49 -20.33 2.29
C ASN A 275 9.25 -21.69 2.95
N VAL A 276 8.15 -22.32 2.63
CA VAL A 276 7.83 -23.68 3.05
C VAL A 276 7.40 -24.53 1.86
N ALA A 277 7.65 -25.84 1.96
CA ALA A 277 7.36 -26.80 0.89
C ALA A 277 6.53 -28.00 1.37
N THR A 278 6.11 -28.03 2.65
CA THR A 278 5.37 -29.16 3.23
C THR A 278 4.19 -28.70 4.07
N GLY A 279 3.13 -29.51 4.14
CA GLY A 279 1.99 -29.25 5.02
C GLY A 279 2.38 -29.19 6.50
N GLU A 280 3.38 -29.99 6.93
CA GLU A 280 3.91 -29.94 8.30
C GLU A 280 4.52 -28.56 8.63
N ALA A 281 5.35 -28.02 7.71
CA ALA A 281 5.93 -26.68 7.87
C ALA A 281 4.87 -25.58 7.89
N THR A 282 3.85 -25.71 7.03
CA THR A 282 2.69 -24.82 6.99
C THR A 282 1.95 -24.82 8.32
N LYS A 283 1.63 -26.01 8.84
CA LYS A 283 0.97 -26.18 10.13
C LYS A 283 1.79 -25.58 11.27
N ALA A 284 3.11 -25.81 11.30
CA ALA A 284 3.99 -25.23 12.32
C ALA A 284 3.97 -23.69 12.31
N LEU A 285 3.91 -23.04 11.14
CA LEU A 285 3.78 -21.59 11.05
C LEU A 285 2.40 -21.11 11.49
N ILE A 286 1.33 -21.81 11.16
CA ILE A 286 -0.03 -21.51 11.63
C ILE A 286 -0.09 -21.62 13.15
N ASP A 287 0.45 -22.69 13.73
CA ASP A 287 0.49 -22.89 15.18
C ASP A 287 1.35 -21.82 15.89
N ALA A 288 2.39 -21.31 15.23
CA ALA A 288 3.21 -20.21 15.74
C ALA A 288 2.43 -18.91 15.90
N VAL A 289 1.34 -18.70 15.17
CA VAL A 289 0.42 -17.57 15.30
C VAL A 289 -0.66 -17.82 16.38
N ARG A 290 -0.46 -18.75 17.31
CA ARG A 290 -1.37 -19.12 18.42
C ARG A 290 -2.70 -19.74 17.99
N GLY A 291 -2.67 -20.55 16.94
CA GLY A 291 -3.90 -21.19 16.43
C GLY A 291 -4.84 -20.23 15.70
N ASP A 292 -4.43 -19.00 15.46
CA ASP A 292 -5.16 -18.10 14.57
C ASP A 292 -4.92 -18.51 13.12
N VAL A 293 -5.48 -19.67 12.78
CA VAL A 293 -5.48 -20.25 11.42
C VAL A 293 -6.11 -19.29 10.42
N GLU A 294 -6.82 -18.29 10.96
CA GLU A 294 -7.62 -17.37 10.18
C GLU A 294 -6.83 -16.19 9.63
N ASN A 295 -5.71 -15.80 10.22
CA ASN A 295 -4.96 -14.60 9.86
C ASN A 295 -3.51 -14.85 9.38
N GLY A 296 -3.10 -16.12 9.27
CA GLY A 296 -1.78 -16.48 8.77
C GLY A 296 -1.83 -16.92 7.31
N LEU A 297 -1.09 -16.26 6.44
CA LEU A 297 -0.78 -16.78 5.11
C LEU A 297 0.64 -17.31 5.10
N VAL A 298 0.81 -18.48 4.51
CA VAL A 298 2.10 -19.14 4.35
C VAL A 298 2.45 -19.17 2.87
N PHE A 299 3.70 -18.85 2.52
CA PHE A 299 4.20 -19.01 1.16
C PHE A 299 4.30 -20.48 0.80
N CYS A 300 3.23 -21.03 0.32
CA CYS A 300 3.12 -22.36 -0.26
C CYS A 300 2.01 -22.30 -1.31
N GLY A 301 1.96 -23.26 -2.19
CA GLY A 301 0.82 -23.39 -3.11
C GLY A 301 -0.51 -23.42 -2.32
N GLU A 302 -1.54 -22.82 -2.86
CA GLU A 302 -2.85 -22.59 -2.26
C GLU A 302 -3.48 -23.85 -1.60
N ASN A 303 -3.06 -25.03 -2.04
CA ASN A 303 -3.61 -26.32 -1.61
C ASN A 303 -2.58 -27.23 -0.95
N VAL A 304 -1.47 -26.69 -0.40
CA VAL A 304 -0.42 -27.53 0.17
C VAL A 304 -0.91 -28.44 1.30
N ASP A 305 -1.86 -27.99 2.09
CA ASP A 305 -2.51 -28.75 3.15
C ASP A 305 -3.46 -29.83 2.62
N ARG A 306 -3.91 -29.74 1.39
CA ARG A 306 -4.74 -30.74 0.68
C ARG A 306 -3.93 -31.78 -0.06
N ILE A 307 -2.64 -31.53 -0.29
CA ILE A 307 -1.75 -32.47 -0.97
C ILE A 307 -1.35 -33.57 0.03
N GLN A 308 -2.12 -34.65 0.08
CA GLN A 308 -1.84 -35.80 0.96
C GLN A 308 -1.02 -36.88 0.25
N LYS A 309 -1.02 -36.90 -1.08
CA LYS A 309 -0.22 -37.79 -1.93
C LYS A 309 0.04 -37.15 -3.29
N MET A 310 1.12 -37.54 -3.95
CA MET A 310 1.29 -37.22 -5.36
C MET A 310 0.29 -38.03 -6.18
N THR A 311 -0.48 -37.35 -7.02
CA THR A 311 -1.45 -37.96 -7.94
C THR A 311 -0.99 -37.73 -9.38
N THR A 312 -1.34 -38.67 -10.26
CA THR A 312 -1.19 -38.50 -11.69
C THR A 312 -2.43 -37.79 -12.28
N VAL A 313 -2.33 -37.32 -13.52
CA VAL A 313 -3.45 -36.67 -14.24
C VAL A 313 -4.69 -37.57 -14.32
N HIS A 314 -4.56 -38.91 -14.16
CA HIS A 314 -5.67 -39.84 -14.15
C HIS A 314 -6.37 -40.01 -12.78
N GLU A 315 -5.80 -39.44 -11.72
CA GLU A 315 -6.34 -39.57 -10.35
C GLU A 315 -6.85 -38.23 -9.77
N SER A 316 -6.77 -37.14 -10.56
CA SER A 316 -7.17 -35.78 -10.14
C SER A 316 -8.61 -35.43 -10.54
#